data_87377bc401acd7fd5c932075825a2cce
#
_entry.id   87377bc401acd7fd5c932075825a2cce
#
_cell.length_a   1.000
_cell.length_b   1.000
_cell.length_c   1.000
_cell.angle_alpha   90.00
_cell.angle_beta   90.00
_cell.angle_gamma   90.00
#
_symmetry.space_group_name_H-M   'P 1'
#
loop_
_entity.id
_entity.type
_entity.pdbx_description
1 polymer ?
#
loop_
_entity_poly.entity_id
_entity_poly.type
_entity_poly.pdbx_seq_one_letter_code
_entity_poly.pdbx_strand_id
1 'polypeptide(L)'
;MTYAGAKYWDEYFRELRDTEDDLDWGERWIEPFLVPLREGGVRSILELGCGTGNDAARLAREGYALTAIDLSTEAIAQARAKFGSGINFLVADMARPLPFADGSFDAVMSNVALHMFPDSVTRSVFAEVARVVRPEGLFLFHVNALEDRPLRERWRPVARELEKDYVLEQEGQTMHFFSDAYLQELLQDWRDVRLDSVEILDRETSEPFKRVWRGVAHR
;
A
#
# COMPACT_ATOMS: atom_id res chain seq x y z
N MET A 1 5.52 14.24 14.89
CA MET A 1 5.22 12.84 14.52
C MET A 1 6.24 12.40 13.49
N THR A 2 6.91 11.31 13.71
CA THR A 2 8.01 10.86 12.84
C THR A 2 7.57 9.61 12.12
N TYR A 3 7.32 9.72 10.85
CA TYR A 3 7.33 8.60 9.90
C TYR A 3 8.37 8.90 8.83
N ALA A 4 8.82 7.87 8.12
CA ALA A 4 9.83 8.00 7.08
C ALA A 4 9.38 8.98 5.99
N GLY A 5 10.17 10.03 5.77
CA GLY A 5 9.86 11.07 4.78
C GLY A 5 10.48 10.80 3.41
N ALA A 6 10.27 11.73 2.45
CA ALA A 6 10.73 11.58 1.07
C ALA A 6 12.23 11.25 0.96
N LYS A 7 13.07 11.89 1.77
CA LYS A 7 14.52 11.63 1.74
C LYS A 7 14.87 10.17 2.03
N TYR A 8 14.23 9.55 3.05
CA TYR A 8 14.42 8.14 3.39
C TYR A 8 14.07 7.24 2.20
N TRP A 9 12.90 7.46 1.60
CA TRP A 9 12.42 6.66 0.49
C TRP A 9 13.24 6.89 -0.80
N ASP A 10 13.70 8.11 -1.06
CA ASP A 10 14.60 8.38 -2.19
C ASP A 10 15.94 7.64 -2.04
N GLU A 11 16.50 7.60 -0.82
CA GLU A 11 17.71 6.84 -0.53
C GLU A 11 17.47 5.33 -0.70
N TYR A 12 16.39 4.81 -0.13
CA TYR A 12 15.97 3.41 -0.24
C TYR A 12 15.84 2.95 -1.69
N PHE A 13 15.07 3.67 -2.52
CA PHE A 13 14.89 3.28 -3.92
C PHE A 13 16.14 3.47 -4.78
N ARG A 14 17.04 4.36 -4.40
CA ARG A 14 18.34 4.51 -5.08
C ARG A 14 19.24 3.31 -4.80
N GLU A 15 19.32 2.88 -3.56
CA GLU A 15 20.08 1.70 -3.17
C GLU A 15 19.50 0.44 -3.80
N LEU A 16 18.19 0.29 -3.80
CA LEU A 16 17.49 -0.83 -4.39
C LEU A 16 17.79 -0.99 -5.90
N ARG A 17 17.82 0.13 -6.65
CA ARG A 17 18.16 0.13 -8.08
C ARG A 17 19.50 -0.54 -8.37
N ASP A 18 20.46 -0.35 -7.46
CA ASP A 18 21.84 -0.83 -7.63
C ASP A 18 22.00 -2.31 -7.23
N THR A 19 20.99 -2.95 -6.63
CA THR A 19 21.03 -4.34 -6.18
C THR A 19 20.42 -5.36 -7.14
N GLU A 20 19.84 -4.93 -8.27
CA GLU A 20 19.01 -5.76 -9.16
C GLU A 20 17.80 -6.41 -8.44
N ASP A 21 17.56 -6.07 -7.18
CA ASP A 21 16.42 -6.55 -6.43
C ASP A 21 15.18 -5.76 -6.90
N ASP A 22 14.40 -6.39 -7.76
CA ASP A 22 13.10 -5.85 -8.17
C ASP A 22 12.10 -6.18 -7.06
N LEU A 23 11.54 -5.18 -6.38
CA LEU A 23 10.44 -5.33 -5.42
C LEU A 23 9.17 -5.92 -6.06
N ASP A 24 9.35 -6.68 -7.13
CA ASP A 24 8.29 -7.47 -7.71
C ASP A 24 7.95 -8.64 -6.78
N TRP A 25 7.01 -8.40 -5.87
CA TRP A 25 6.46 -9.43 -4.99
C TRP A 25 5.68 -10.51 -5.76
N GLY A 26 5.66 -10.39 -7.10
CA GLY A 26 5.02 -11.29 -8.03
C GLY A 26 3.51 -11.07 -8.17
N GLU A 27 2.95 -11.68 -9.17
CA GLU A 27 1.53 -11.56 -9.55
C GLU A 27 0.55 -11.97 -8.44
N ARG A 28 1.01 -12.75 -7.45
CA ARG A 28 0.19 -13.26 -6.34
C ARG A 28 -0.47 -12.18 -5.48
N TRP A 29 0.10 -10.97 -5.43
CA TRP A 29 -0.47 -9.86 -4.65
C TRP A 29 -1.68 -9.23 -5.33
N ILE A 30 -1.61 -9.08 -6.64
CA ILE A 30 -2.65 -8.42 -7.44
C ILE A 30 -3.77 -9.39 -7.85
N GLU A 31 -3.46 -10.65 -8.12
CA GLU A 31 -4.46 -11.62 -8.58
C GLU A 31 -5.74 -11.70 -7.75
N PRO A 32 -5.69 -11.71 -6.39
CA PRO A 32 -6.90 -11.73 -5.59
C PRO A 32 -7.81 -10.52 -5.78
N PHE A 33 -7.27 -9.40 -6.25
CA PHE A 33 -8.03 -8.18 -6.50
C PHE A 33 -8.67 -8.12 -7.90
N LEU A 34 -8.21 -8.94 -8.85
CA LEU A 34 -8.72 -8.91 -10.22
C LEU A 34 -10.20 -9.28 -10.31
N VAL A 35 -10.68 -10.21 -9.50
CA VAL A 35 -12.10 -10.60 -9.47
C VAL A 35 -12.97 -9.46 -8.97
N PRO A 36 -12.75 -8.89 -7.75
CA PRO A 36 -13.51 -7.74 -7.27
C PRO A 36 -13.47 -6.55 -8.24
N LEU A 37 -12.32 -6.25 -8.84
CA LEU A 37 -12.18 -5.15 -9.81
C LEU A 37 -13.07 -5.35 -11.05
N ARG A 38 -13.13 -6.58 -11.60
CA ARG A 38 -13.97 -6.91 -12.76
C ARG A 38 -15.44 -6.87 -12.42
N GLU A 39 -15.84 -7.48 -11.31
CA GLU A 39 -17.24 -7.52 -10.83
C GLU A 39 -17.74 -6.12 -10.48
N GLY A 40 -16.91 -5.25 -9.91
CA GLY A 40 -17.21 -3.85 -9.62
C GLY A 40 -17.25 -2.94 -10.86
N GLY A 41 -16.97 -3.47 -12.06
CA GLY A 41 -16.96 -2.69 -13.30
C GLY A 41 -15.94 -1.55 -13.28
N VAL A 42 -14.84 -1.73 -12.56
CA VAL A 42 -13.77 -0.73 -12.40
C VAL A 42 -13.10 -0.44 -13.74
N ARG A 43 -12.79 0.83 -14.00
CA ARG A 43 -12.05 1.30 -15.17
C ARG A 43 -10.84 2.13 -14.79
N SER A 44 -10.97 2.94 -13.73
CA SER A 44 -9.93 3.85 -13.23
C SER A 44 -9.49 3.44 -11.83
N ILE A 45 -8.18 3.37 -11.61
CA ILE A 45 -7.58 3.00 -10.33
C ILE A 45 -6.55 4.05 -9.93
N LEU A 46 -6.61 4.47 -8.66
CA LEU A 46 -5.53 5.19 -8.00
C LEU A 46 -4.74 4.21 -7.15
N GLU A 47 -3.44 4.11 -7.38
CA GLU A 47 -2.52 3.37 -6.53
C GLU A 47 -1.75 4.30 -5.60
N LEU A 48 -1.77 3.99 -4.29
CA LEU A 48 -1.07 4.75 -3.24
C LEU A 48 0.19 4.00 -2.81
N GLY A 49 1.35 4.66 -2.90
CA GLY A 49 2.65 4.08 -2.57
C GLY A 49 3.08 3.05 -3.61
N CYS A 50 3.10 3.46 -4.89
CA CYS A 50 3.35 2.56 -6.01
C CYS A 50 4.81 2.10 -6.15
N GLY A 51 5.75 2.69 -5.41
CA GLY A 51 7.16 2.39 -5.55
C GLY A 51 7.63 2.52 -7.00
N THR A 52 8.32 1.49 -7.49
CA THR A 52 8.81 1.41 -8.88
C THR A 52 7.74 1.04 -9.92
N GLY A 53 6.45 0.95 -9.51
CA GLY A 53 5.29 0.88 -10.41
C GLY A 53 4.95 -0.51 -10.95
N ASN A 54 5.44 -1.59 -10.36
CA ASN A 54 5.21 -2.96 -10.84
C ASN A 54 3.72 -3.34 -10.79
N ASP A 55 3.04 -3.04 -9.68
CA ASP A 55 1.62 -3.34 -9.49
C ASP A 55 0.75 -2.51 -10.44
N ALA A 56 1.03 -1.19 -10.58
CA ALA A 56 0.38 -0.33 -11.56
C ALA A 56 0.52 -0.88 -12.98
N ALA A 57 1.72 -1.30 -13.36
CA ALA A 57 1.98 -1.86 -14.68
C ALA A 57 1.26 -3.20 -14.90
N ARG A 58 1.13 -4.03 -13.86
CA ARG A 58 0.36 -5.27 -13.93
C ARG A 58 -1.13 -4.99 -14.17
N LEU A 59 -1.71 -4.04 -13.43
CA LEU A 59 -3.11 -3.63 -13.60
C LEU A 59 -3.35 -2.93 -14.95
N ALA A 60 -2.42 -2.12 -15.43
CA ALA A 60 -2.53 -1.50 -16.75
C ALA A 60 -2.57 -2.53 -17.89
N ARG A 61 -1.85 -3.64 -17.75
CA ARG A 61 -1.92 -4.77 -18.70
C ARG A 61 -3.28 -5.48 -18.71
N GLU A 62 -4.02 -5.43 -17.60
CA GLU A 62 -5.42 -5.90 -17.53
C GLU A 62 -6.43 -4.90 -18.15
N GLY A 63 -5.96 -3.73 -18.59
CA GLY A 63 -6.78 -2.73 -19.26
C GLY A 63 -7.34 -1.63 -18.38
N TYR A 64 -6.90 -1.52 -17.12
CA TYR A 64 -7.31 -0.43 -16.23
C TYR A 64 -6.54 0.87 -16.55
N ALA A 65 -7.20 2.01 -16.41
CA ALA A 65 -6.56 3.31 -16.44
C ALA A 65 -5.93 3.60 -15.07
N LEU A 66 -4.60 3.72 -15.01
CA LEU A 66 -3.85 3.88 -13.77
C LEU A 66 -3.35 5.31 -13.55
N THR A 67 -3.63 5.82 -12.34
CA THR A 67 -2.86 6.89 -11.71
C THR A 67 -2.15 6.29 -10.50
N ALA A 68 -0.84 6.45 -10.41
CA ALA A 68 -0.04 5.83 -9.37
C ALA A 68 0.84 6.89 -8.70
N ILE A 69 0.77 6.97 -7.37
CA ILE A 69 1.51 7.97 -6.61
C ILE A 69 2.50 7.32 -5.64
N ASP A 70 3.64 7.98 -5.48
CA ASP A 70 4.60 7.68 -4.43
C ASP A 70 5.20 8.97 -3.90
N LEU A 71 5.67 8.96 -2.64
CA LEU A 71 6.35 10.08 -2.01
C LEU A 71 7.77 10.27 -2.58
N SER A 72 8.41 9.19 -3.04
CA SER A 72 9.77 9.17 -3.56
C SER A 72 9.82 9.68 -5.00
N THR A 73 10.63 10.70 -5.21
CA THR A 73 10.94 11.19 -6.56
C THR A 73 11.77 10.19 -7.34
N GLU A 74 12.64 9.44 -6.66
CA GLU A 74 13.47 8.39 -7.25
C GLU A 74 12.62 7.21 -7.73
N ALA A 75 11.69 6.72 -6.89
CA ALA A 75 10.75 5.65 -7.26
C ALA A 75 9.95 6.02 -8.51
N ILE A 76 9.36 7.21 -8.53
CA ILE A 76 8.59 7.69 -9.68
C ILE A 76 9.45 7.85 -10.94
N ALA A 77 10.70 8.31 -10.80
CA ALA A 77 11.62 8.39 -11.93
C ALA A 77 11.91 7.00 -12.53
N GLN A 78 12.15 6.01 -11.68
CA GLN A 78 12.37 4.61 -12.10
C GLN A 78 11.10 4.03 -12.75
N ALA A 79 9.92 4.22 -12.14
CA ALA A 79 8.65 3.75 -12.68
C ALA A 79 8.38 4.31 -14.09
N ARG A 80 8.58 5.62 -14.28
CA ARG A 80 8.45 6.27 -15.60
C ARG A 80 9.45 5.74 -16.61
N ALA A 81 10.70 5.52 -16.21
CA ALA A 81 11.74 4.96 -17.08
C ALA A 81 11.41 3.51 -17.50
N LYS A 82 10.87 2.71 -16.57
CA LYS A 82 10.56 1.29 -16.81
C LYS A 82 9.29 1.10 -17.64
N PHE A 83 8.22 1.86 -17.39
CA PHE A 83 6.88 1.60 -17.93
C PHE A 83 6.37 2.68 -18.92
N GLY A 84 7.11 3.77 -19.09
CA GLY A 84 6.77 4.80 -20.07
C GLY A 84 5.51 5.60 -19.72
N SER A 85 4.80 6.11 -20.75
CA SER A 85 3.69 7.06 -20.61
C SER A 85 2.30 6.44 -20.50
N GLY A 86 2.19 5.11 -20.46
CA GLY A 86 0.90 4.41 -20.38
C GLY A 86 0.21 4.50 -19.01
N ILE A 87 0.94 4.93 -17.97
CA ILE A 87 0.48 5.06 -16.60
C ILE A 87 0.79 6.50 -16.12
N ASN A 88 -0.17 7.11 -15.45
CA ASN A 88 0.03 8.44 -14.88
C ASN A 88 0.75 8.36 -13.53
N PHE A 89 2.08 8.37 -13.55
CA PHE A 89 2.92 8.37 -12.34
C PHE A 89 3.12 9.78 -11.81
N LEU A 90 2.84 10.02 -10.51
CA LEU A 90 2.95 11.33 -9.87
C LEU A 90 3.70 11.23 -8.54
N VAL A 91 4.54 12.21 -8.25
CA VAL A 91 5.10 12.39 -6.91
C VAL A 91 4.05 13.05 -6.03
N ALA A 92 3.57 12.34 -5.02
CA ALA A 92 2.59 12.86 -4.06
C ALA A 92 2.72 12.16 -2.71
N ASP A 93 2.46 12.89 -1.63
CA ASP A 93 2.42 12.39 -0.26
C ASP A 93 0.98 12.00 0.10
N MET A 94 0.71 10.69 0.24
CA MET A 94 -0.62 10.21 0.62
C MET A 94 -1.04 10.63 2.05
N ALA A 95 -0.10 11.07 2.89
CA ALA A 95 -0.37 11.63 4.21
C ALA A 95 -0.85 13.10 4.15
N ARG A 96 -0.98 13.68 2.97
CA ARG A 96 -1.51 15.01 2.69
C ARG A 96 -2.81 14.91 1.90
N PRO A 97 -3.64 15.98 1.85
CA PRO A 97 -4.80 15.99 0.96
C PRO A 97 -4.39 15.62 -0.47
N LEU A 98 -5.03 14.60 -1.03
CA LEU A 98 -4.72 14.13 -2.37
C LEU A 98 -5.18 15.15 -3.42
N PRO A 99 -4.38 15.41 -4.47
CA PRO A 99 -4.68 16.41 -5.50
C PRO A 99 -5.74 15.92 -6.53
N PHE A 100 -6.75 15.24 -6.03
CA PHE A 100 -7.83 14.67 -6.84
C PHE A 100 -9.20 15.10 -6.31
N ALA A 101 -10.16 15.21 -7.21
CA ALA A 101 -11.54 15.54 -6.83
C ALA A 101 -12.23 14.38 -6.10
N ASP A 102 -13.30 14.70 -5.37
CA ASP A 102 -14.17 13.70 -4.74
C ASP A 102 -14.72 12.74 -5.78
N GLY A 103 -14.69 11.45 -5.48
CA GLY A 103 -15.27 10.42 -6.34
C GLY A 103 -14.62 10.30 -7.72
N SER A 104 -13.34 10.68 -7.86
CA SER A 104 -12.64 10.70 -9.15
C SER A 104 -12.13 9.33 -9.63
N PHE A 105 -12.14 8.32 -8.77
CA PHE A 105 -11.67 6.98 -9.10
C PHE A 105 -12.72 5.91 -8.83
N ASP A 106 -12.78 4.88 -9.69
CA ASP A 106 -13.62 3.72 -9.47
C ASP A 106 -13.07 2.83 -8.35
N ALA A 107 -11.74 2.78 -8.21
CA ALA A 107 -11.08 2.08 -7.12
C ALA A 107 -9.82 2.81 -6.65
N VAL A 108 -9.49 2.61 -5.38
CA VAL A 108 -8.18 2.93 -4.81
C VAL A 108 -7.52 1.62 -4.36
N MET A 109 -6.23 1.49 -4.65
CA MET A 109 -5.44 0.36 -4.21
C MET A 109 -4.20 0.83 -3.44
N SER A 110 -3.78 0.06 -2.45
CA SER A 110 -2.48 0.25 -1.80
C SER A 110 -1.91 -1.10 -1.37
N ASN A 111 -0.74 -1.40 -1.87
CA ASN A 111 -0.04 -2.64 -1.53
C ASN A 111 1.14 -2.34 -0.59
N VAL A 112 1.03 -2.79 0.65
CA VAL A 112 2.05 -2.70 1.71
C VAL A 112 2.68 -1.32 1.95
N ALA A 113 1.91 -0.23 1.74
CA ALA A 113 2.37 1.14 1.98
C ALA A 113 1.62 1.86 3.13
N LEU A 114 0.34 1.54 3.38
CA LEU A 114 -0.49 2.22 4.39
C LEU A 114 -0.02 2.02 5.83
N HIS A 115 0.77 1.00 6.09
CA HIS A 115 1.28 0.68 7.43
C HIS A 115 2.54 1.48 7.82
N MET A 116 2.90 2.52 7.07
CA MET A 116 4.06 3.38 7.38
C MET A 116 3.70 4.54 8.31
N PHE A 117 2.46 4.66 8.76
CA PHE A 117 1.96 5.85 9.44
C PHE A 117 1.45 5.57 10.87
N PRO A 118 1.55 6.56 11.79
CA PRO A 118 0.89 6.53 13.09
C PRO A 118 -0.63 6.61 12.93
N ASP A 119 -1.38 6.26 14.00
CA ASP A 119 -2.84 6.19 13.99
C ASP A 119 -3.51 7.42 13.38
N SER A 120 -3.14 8.62 13.82
CA SER A 120 -3.78 9.87 13.35
C SER A 120 -3.61 10.12 11.85
N VAL A 121 -2.45 9.75 11.28
CA VAL A 121 -2.18 9.89 9.85
C VAL A 121 -2.89 8.77 9.08
N THR A 122 -2.87 7.54 9.59
CA THR A 122 -3.59 6.40 9.01
C THR A 122 -5.08 6.74 8.83
N ARG A 123 -5.74 7.28 9.87
CA ARG A 123 -7.15 7.72 9.78
C ARG A 123 -7.37 8.79 8.72
N SER A 124 -6.46 9.75 8.61
CA SER A 124 -6.55 10.78 7.56
C SER A 124 -6.41 10.20 6.16
N VAL A 125 -5.50 9.23 5.96
CA VAL A 125 -5.33 8.54 4.68
C VAL A 125 -6.60 7.75 4.31
N PHE A 126 -7.18 7.00 5.25
CA PHE A 126 -8.43 6.26 5.01
C PHE A 126 -9.60 7.20 4.67
N ALA A 127 -9.69 8.37 5.33
CA ALA A 127 -10.70 9.39 5.01
C ALA A 127 -10.48 9.97 3.60
N GLU A 128 -9.24 10.25 3.19
CA GLU A 128 -8.92 10.70 1.82
C GLU A 128 -9.22 9.63 0.77
N VAL A 129 -8.93 8.35 1.06
CA VAL A 129 -9.34 7.25 0.20
C VAL A 129 -10.86 7.25 0.02
N ALA A 130 -11.62 7.35 1.12
CA ALA A 130 -13.08 7.43 1.03
C ALA A 130 -13.55 8.65 0.22
N ARG A 131 -12.87 9.79 0.31
CA ARG A 131 -13.21 10.99 -0.45
C ARG A 131 -13.01 10.79 -1.96
N VAL A 132 -11.87 10.23 -2.39
CA VAL A 132 -11.52 10.13 -3.82
C VAL A 132 -12.13 8.94 -4.54
N VAL A 133 -12.56 7.90 -3.82
CA VAL A 133 -13.32 6.77 -4.38
C VAL A 133 -14.76 7.23 -4.65
N ARG A 134 -15.31 6.93 -5.82
CA ARG A 134 -16.71 7.21 -6.13
C ARG A 134 -17.67 6.39 -5.25
N PRO A 135 -18.93 6.81 -5.07
CA PRO A 135 -19.97 5.93 -4.51
C PRO A 135 -19.99 4.59 -5.26
N GLU A 136 -20.18 3.48 -4.56
CA GLU A 136 -20.11 2.11 -5.08
C GLU A 136 -18.73 1.71 -5.62
N GLY A 137 -17.67 2.51 -5.38
CA GLY A 137 -16.31 2.17 -5.75
C GLY A 137 -15.64 1.27 -4.73
N LEU A 138 -14.39 0.85 -5.03
CA LEU A 138 -13.65 -0.14 -4.26
C LEU A 138 -12.43 0.45 -3.58
N PHE A 139 -12.14 -0.05 -2.38
CA PHE A 139 -10.84 0.10 -1.74
C PHE A 139 -10.22 -1.28 -1.51
N LEU A 140 -8.99 -1.46 -2.02
CA LEU A 140 -8.26 -2.72 -1.99
C LEU A 140 -6.88 -2.47 -1.36
N PHE A 141 -6.50 -3.29 -0.39
CA PHE A 141 -5.23 -3.02 0.29
C PHE A 141 -4.60 -4.26 0.92
N HIS A 142 -3.28 -4.16 1.14
CA HIS A 142 -2.55 -5.03 2.06
C HIS A 142 -1.84 -4.18 3.12
N VAL A 143 -1.99 -4.58 4.38
CA VAL A 143 -1.31 -3.96 5.54
C VAL A 143 -0.74 -5.03 6.47
N ASN A 144 0.28 -4.68 7.26
CA ASN A 144 0.86 -5.61 8.23
C ASN A 144 -0.17 -6.02 9.28
N ALA A 145 -0.30 -7.32 9.51
CA ALA A 145 -1.16 -7.83 10.57
C ALA A 145 -0.48 -7.73 11.94
N LEU A 146 -1.28 -7.44 12.98
CA LEU A 146 -0.78 -7.44 14.36
C LEU A 146 -0.27 -8.83 14.78
N GLU A 147 -0.85 -9.88 14.22
CA GLU A 147 -0.52 -11.28 14.43
C GLU A 147 0.76 -11.73 13.68
N ASP A 148 1.43 -10.84 12.94
CA ASP A 148 2.69 -11.14 12.26
C ASP A 148 3.84 -11.33 13.27
N ARG A 149 3.89 -12.50 13.87
CA ARG A 149 4.93 -12.85 14.84
C ARG A 149 6.33 -12.86 14.23
N PRO A 150 6.59 -13.50 13.07
CA PRO A 150 7.92 -13.53 12.48
C PRO A 150 8.50 -12.13 12.25
N LEU A 151 7.72 -11.21 11.68
CA LEU A 151 8.17 -9.84 11.44
C LEU A 151 8.39 -9.08 12.75
N ARG A 152 7.47 -9.18 13.72
CA ARG A 152 7.57 -8.50 15.01
C ARG A 152 8.75 -9.02 15.86
N GLU A 153 9.03 -10.32 15.84
CA GLU A 153 10.15 -10.91 16.56
C GLU A 153 11.49 -10.51 15.94
N ARG A 154 11.58 -10.40 14.61
CA ARG A 154 12.75 -9.91 13.90
C ARG A 154 13.08 -8.47 14.28
N TRP A 155 12.09 -7.63 14.44
CA TRP A 155 12.27 -6.20 14.74
C TRP A 155 12.37 -5.88 16.22
N ARG A 156 11.81 -6.73 17.08
CA ARG A 156 11.77 -6.52 18.53
C ARG A 156 13.11 -6.10 19.17
N PRO A 157 14.25 -6.66 18.77
CA PRO A 157 15.55 -6.28 19.38
C PRO A 157 15.98 -4.84 19.07
N VAL A 158 15.52 -4.27 17.96
CA VAL A 158 15.98 -2.98 17.40
C VAL A 158 14.87 -1.95 17.30
N ALA A 159 13.61 -2.38 17.35
CA ALA A 159 12.47 -1.50 17.22
C ALA A 159 12.11 -0.81 18.53
N ARG A 160 11.72 0.46 18.43
CA ARG A 160 11.16 1.25 19.53
C ARG A 160 9.69 1.52 19.26
N GLU A 161 8.83 1.13 20.18
CA GLU A 161 7.41 1.49 20.12
C GLU A 161 7.23 3.00 20.29
N LEU A 162 6.56 3.63 19.36
CA LEU A 162 6.23 5.07 19.34
C LEU A 162 4.81 5.32 19.82
N GLU A 163 3.88 4.50 19.38
CA GLU A 163 2.48 4.45 19.77
C GLU A 163 2.08 2.97 19.84
N LYS A 164 0.90 2.68 20.35
CA LYS A 164 0.39 1.30 20.39
C LYS A 164 0.45 0.68 18.98
N ASP A 165 1.12 -0.45 18.87
CA ASP A 165 1.30 -1.22 17.62
C ASP A 165 1.99 -0.46 16.47
N TYR A 166 2.63 0.69 16.78
CA TYR A 166 3.41 1.48 15.83
C TYR A 166 4.85 1.63 16.32
N VAL A 167 5.79 1.18 15.53
CA VAL A 167 7.20 1.08 15.90
C VAL A 167 8.12 1.81 14.92
N LEU A 168 9.25 2.28 15.44
CA LEU A 168 10.39 2.77 14.68
C LEU A 168 11.50 1.73 14.78
N GLU A 169 12.01 1.27 13.67
CA GLU A 169 13.18 0.40 13.64
C GLU A 169 14.51 1.18 13.55
N GLN A 170 15.62 0.48 13.63
CA GLN A 170 16.95 1.10 13.76
C GLN A 170 17.36 1.93 12.53
N GLU A 171 16.91 1.56 11.33
CA GLU A 171 17.23 2.25 10.07
C GLU A 171 16.31 3.45 9.78
N GLY A 172 15.35 3.72 10.67
CA GLY A 172 14.46 4.85 10.56
C GLY A 172 13.13 4.56 9.86
N GLN A 173 12.90 3.31 9.46
CA GLN A 173 11.61 2.86 8.95
C GLN A 173 10.60 2.77 10.08
N THR A 174 9.38 3.20 9.83
CA THR A 174 8.27 3.04 10.77
C THR A 174 7.30 1.97 10.28
N MET A 175 6.66 1.26 11.21
CA MET A 175 5.70 0.21 10.89
C MET A 175 4.54 0.17 11.88
N HIS A 176 3.34 0.19 11.34
CA HIS A 176 2.09 0.00 12.07
C HIS A 176 1.58 -1.41 11.83
N PHE A 177 1.13 -2.07 12.89
CA PHE A 177 0.54 -3.39 12.84
C PHE A 177 -0.96 -3.29 13.11
N PHE A 178 -1.77 -3.79 12.18
CA PHE A 178 -3.22 -3.64 12.21
C PHE A 178 -3.87 -4.89 12.83
N SER A 179 -4.75 -4.68 13.81
CA SER A 179 -5.68 -5.72 14.25
C SER A 179 -6.95 -5.71 13.41
N ASP A 180 -7.70 -6.82 13.42
CA ASP A 180 -9.04 -6.87 12.81
C ASP A 180 -9.94 -5.75 13.35
N ALA A 181 -10.00 -5.60 14.68
CA ALA A 181 -10.83 -4.58 15.32
C ALA A 181 -10.47 -3.14 14.87
N TYR A 182 -9.18 -2.86 14.69
CA TYR A 182 -8.73 -1.56 14.21
C TYR A 182 -9.12 -1.32 12.74
N LEU A 183 -9.01 -2.33 11.89
CA LEU A 183 -9.47 -2.24 10.50
C LEU A 183 -10.99 -2.08 10.40
N GLN A 184 -11.77 -2.80 11.21
CA GLN A 184 -13.21 -2.62 11.27
C GLN A 184 -13.60 -1.20 11.71
N GLU A 185 -12.87 -0.60 12.64
CA GLU A 185 -13.08 0.80 13.04
C GLU A 185 -12.76 1.77 11.90
N LEU A 186 -11.64 1.60 11.20
CA LEU A 186 -11.25 2.44 10.06
C LEU A 186 -12.23 2.35 8.88
N LEU A 187 -12.87 1.20 8.71
CA LEU A 187 -13.78 0.89 7.60
C LEU A 187 -15.26 0.93 8.01
N GLN A 188 -15.60 1.50 9.17
CA GLN A 188 -16.96 1.47 9.72
C GLN A 188 -18.04 2.06 8.78
N ASP A 189 -17.66 3.02 7.93
CA ASP A 189 -18.55 3.68 6.96
C ASP A 189 -18.50 3.02 5.56
N TRP A 190 -17.77 1.91 5.43
CA TRP A 190 -17.69 1.11 4.20
C TRP A 190 -18.65 -0.09 4.27
N ARG A 191 -19.04 -0.59 3.09
CA ARG A 191 -19.94 -1.74 2.96
C ARG A 191 -19.19 -2.97 2.46
N ASP A 192 -19.76 -4.13 2.67
CA ASP A 192 -19.24 -5.42 2.17
C ASP A 192 -17.74 -5.60 2.42
N VAL A 193 -17.30 -5.20 3.62
CA VAL A 193 -15.90 -5.28 4.03
C VAL A 193 -15.50 -6.75 4.18
N ARG A 194 -14.46 -7.15 3.42
CA ARG A 194 -13.82 -8.46 3.53
C ARG A 194 -12.38 -8.26 3.97
N LEU A 195 -12.01 -8.93 5.05
CA LEU A 195 -10.65 -8.91 5.61
C LEU A 195 -10.14 -10.33 5.71
N ASP A 196 -9.14 -10.66 4.91
CA ASP A 196 -8.49 -11.98 4.93
C ASP A 196 -7.10 -11.85 5.57
N SER A 197 -6.82 -12.65 6.59
CA SER A 197 -5.45 -12.79 7.11
C SER A 197 -4.67 -13.72 6.20
N VAL A 198 -3.64 -13.20 5.55
CA VAL A 198 -2.84 -13.91 4.53
C VAL A 198 -1.41 -14.07 5.02
N GLU A 199 -0.91 -15.29 4.94
CA GLU A 199 0.50 -15.58 5.21
C GLU A 199 1.30 -15.55 3.90
N ILE A 200 2.35 -14.77 3.92
CA ILE A 200 3.29 -14.66 2.80
C ILE A 200 4.48 -15.54 3.12
N LEU A 201 4.79 -16.42 2.19
CA LEU A 201 5.93 -17.31 2.30
C LEU A 201 7.14 -16.69 1.60
N ASP A 202 8.31 -16.88 2.18
CA ASP A 202 9.57 -16.58 1.55
C ASP A 202 9.72 -17.39 0.23
N ARG A 203 10.25 -16.77 -0.80
CA ARG A 203 10.31 -17.39 -2.14
C ARG A 203 11.32 -18.53 -2.23
N GLU A 204 12.42 -18.45 -1.48
CA GLU A 204 13.50 -19.40 -1.54
C GLU A 204 13.29 -20.55 -0.56
N THR A 205 12.89 -20.22 0.67
CA THR A 205 12.78 -21.17 1.77
C THR A 205 11.40 -21.79 1.92
N SER A 206 10.36 -21.15 1.36
CA SER A 206 8.95 -21.47 1.60
C SER A 206 8.51 -21.36 3.06
N GLU A 207 9.32 -20.73 3.90
CA GLU A 207 8.98 -20.46 5.30
C GLU A 207 8.08 -19.22 5.43
N PRO A 208 7.28 -19.09 6.50
CA PRO A 208 6.51 -17.91 6.77
C PRO A 208 7.40 -16.66 6.88
N PHE A 209 7.23 -15.72 5.96
CA PHE A 209 8.00 -14.49 5.91
C PHE A 209 7.25 -13.32 6.56
N LYS A 210 5.95 -13.21 6.29
CA LYS A 210 5.14 -12.08 6.70
C LYS A 210 3.66 -12.45 6.75
N ARG A 211 2.92 -11.86 7.69
CA ARG A 211 1.46 -11.95 7.73
C ARG A 211 0.84 -10.58 7.49
N VAL A 212 -0.13 -10.52 6.60
CA VAL A 212 -0.82 -9.28 6.24
C VAL A 212 -2.33 -9.45 6.32
N TRP A 213 -3.03 -8.34 6.50
CA TRP A 213 -4.43 -8.24 6.15
C TRP A 213 -4.57 -7.87 4.68
N ARG A 214 -5.38 -8.62 3.96
CA ARG A 214 -5.91 -8.26 2.65
C ARG A 214 -7.31 -7.73 2.84
N GLY A 215 -7.53 -6.48 2.46
CA GLY A 215 -8.84 -5.84 2.55
C GLY A 215 -9.45 -5.56 1.19
N VAL A 216 -10.75 -5.79 1.08
CA VAL A 216 -11.63 -5.33 -0.01
C VAL A 216 -12.85 -4.71 0.64
N ALA A 217 -13.13 -3.44 0.34
CA ALA A 217 -14.26 -2.71 0.90
C ALA A 217 -14.97 -1.91 -0.19
N HIS A 218 -16.30 -1.83 -0.13
CA HIS A 218 -17.14 -1.02 -1.01
C HIS A 218 -17.53 0.29 -0.33
N ARG A 219 -17.43 1.40 -1.05
CA ARG A 219 -17.83 2.71 -0.54
C ARG A 219 -19.35 2.88 -0.48
#